data_303ebaa755372582e5218e9a60e6acd2
#
_entry.id   303ebaa755372582e5218e9a60e6acd2
#
_cell.length_a   1.000
_cell.length_b   1.000
_cell.length_c   1.000
_cell.angle_alpha   90.00
_cell.angle_beta   90.00
_cell.angle_gamma   90.00
#
_symmetry.space_group_name_H-M   'P 1'
#
loop_
_entity.id
_entity.type
_entity.pdbx_description
1 polymer ?
#
loop_
_entity_poly.entity_id
_entity_poly.type
_entity_poly.pdbx_seq_one_letter_code
_entity_poly.pdbx_strand_id
1 'polypeptide(L)'
;MEHLIIPKGYTAPLTIRETEVAIKEIKDHFERALAKSLHLTRVSAPLFVKPESGLNDNLNGVERPVAFGIKEQNDTPVEIVHSLAKWKRYALKHYGFHSGEGLYTDMSAIRRDEDTDNIHSIYVDQWDWEKVISKEERNMETLQYTVRKVYSALKETEDYISRRYNYIEPLLPDDIFFITSQE
;
A
#
# COMPACT_ATOMS: atom_id res chain seq x y z
N MET A 1 -24.75 6.40 -6.18
CA MET A 1 -24.29 5.69 -4.94
C MET A 1 -25.03 4.34 -4.79
N GLU A 2 -25.21 3.64 -5.91
CA GLU A 2 -25.92 2.33 -5.92
C GLU A 2 -25.10 1.18 -5.28
N HIS A 3 -23.80 1.37 -5.08
CA HIS A 3 -22.91 0.32 -4.60
C HIS A 3 -22.52 0.48 -3.11
N LEU A 4 -23.06 1.50 -2.42
CA LEU A 4 -22.77 1.71 -0.99
C LEU A 4 -23.76 0.90 -0.14
N ILE A 5 -23.24 -0.06 0.63
CA ILE A 5 -24.00 -0.88 1.57
C ILE A 5 -23.85 -0.31 2.97
N ILE A 6 -24.95 0.16 3.54
CA ILE A 6 -25.02 0.60 4.94
C ILE A 6 -25.93 -0.37 5.68
N PRO A 7 -25.42 -1.21 6.60
CA PRO A 7 -26.24 -2.13 7.36
C PRO A 7 -27.30 -1.39 8.19
N LYS A 8 -28.52 -1.91 8.22
CA LYS A 8 -29.62 -1.31 9.01
C LYS A 8 -29.23 -1.29 10.50
N GLY A 9 -29.32 -0.10 11.11
CA GLY A 9 -28.98 0.10 12.52
C GLY A 9 -27.47 0.19 12.79
N TYR A 10 -26.63 0.28 11.78
CA TYR A 10 -25.21 0.53 11.99
C TYR A 10 -24.97 1.86 12.71
N THR A 11 -24.18 1.80 13.77
CA THR A 11 -23.68 2.98 14.49
C THR A 11 -22.16 2.86 14.59
N ALA A 12 -21.46 3.88 14.17
CA ALA A 12 -20.00 3.91 14.30
C ALA A 12 -19.59 3.92 15.79
N PRO A 13 -18.67 3.04 16.22
CA PRO A 13 -18.24 2.99 17.62
C PRO A 13 -17.34 4.17 18.01
N LEU A 14 -16.80 4.89 17.05
CA LEU A 14 -15.94 6.05 17.22
C LEU A 14 -16.57 7.29 16.59
N THR A 15 -16.30 8.44 17.17
CA THR A 15 -16.52 9.72 16.51
C THR A 15 -15.58 9.88 15.32
N ILE A 16 -15.87 10.81 14.40
CA ILE A 16 -14.97 11.09 13.24
C ILE A 16 -13.55 11.42 13.71
N ARG A 17 -13.41 12.24 14.76
CA ARG A 17 -12.11 12.60 15.32
C ARG A 17 -11.34 11.39 15.86
N GLU A 18 -12.02 10.51 16.58
CA GLU A 18 -11.41 9.29 17.12
C GLU A 18 -11.03 8.33 15.99
N THR A 19 -11.84 8.25 14.95
CA THR A 19 -11.52 7.45 13.74
C THR A 19 -10.24 7.95 13.06
N GLU A 20 -10.07 9.26 12.88
CA GLU A 20 -8.84 9.83 12.30
C GLU A 20 -7.60 9.51 13.16
N VAL A 21 -7.74 9.58 14.48
CA VAL A 21 -6.65 9.20 15.41
C VAL A 21 -6.35 7.70 15.28
N ALA A 22 -7.37 6.86 15.25
CA ALA A 22 -7.21 5.41 15.11
C ALA A 22 -6.53 5.01 13.79
N ILE A 23 -6.93 5.64 12.68
CA ILE A 23 -6.28 5.44 11.37
C ILE A 23 -4.77 5.76 11.45
N LYS A 24 -4.41 6.88 12.07
CA LYS A 24 -3.00 7.26 12.23
C LYS A 24 -2.25 6.27 13.12
N GLU A 25 -2.84 5.84 14.24
CA GLU A 25 -2.23 4.85 15.14
C GLU A 25 -1.97 3.51 14.44
N ILE A 26 -2.94 3.00 13.67
CA ILE A 26 -2.80 1.77 12.86
C ILE A 26 -1.66 1.92 11.86
N LYS A 27 -1.67 3.01 11.10
CA LYS A 27 -0.66 3.29 10.07
C LYS A 27 0.74 3.32 10.67
N ASP A 28 0.96 4.07 11.74
CA ASP A 28 2.27 4.20 12.38
C ASP A 28 2.77 2.89 12.98
N HIS A 29 1.87 2.09 13.55
CA HIS A 29 2.24 0.81 14.14
C HIS A 29 2.65 -0.20 13.07
N PHE A 30 1.78 -0.40 12.08
CA PHE A 30 2.03 -1.34 10.98
C PHE A 30 3.28 -0.98 10.17
N GLU A 31 3.46 0.31 9.86
CA GLU A 31 4.62 0.83 9.13
C GLU A 31 5.92 0.42 9.81
N ARG A 32 6.02 0.66 11.13
CA ARG A 32 7.23 0.31 11.90
C ARG A 32 7.44 -1.19 12.00
N ALA A 33 6.38 -1.95 12.26
CA ALA A 33 6.44 -3.40 12.36
C ALA A 33 6.89 -4.03 11.03
N LEU A 34 6.32 -3.60 9.92
CA LEU A 34 6.65 -4.10 8.58
C LEU A 34 8.07 -3.71 8.17
N ALA A 35 8.44 -2.44 8.35
CA ALA A 35 9.78 -1.94 8.00
C ALA A 35 10.87 -2.69 8.75
N LYS A 36 10.70 -2.92 10.05
CA LYS A 36 11.60 -3.72 10.88
C LYS A 36 11.67 -5.17 10.41
N SER A 37 10.52 -5.79 10.13
CA SER A 37 10.40 -7.21 9.76
C SER A 37 11.06 -7.54 8.43
N LEU A 38 11.01 -6.61 7.46
CA LEU A 38 11.48 -6.81 6.09
C LEU A 38 12.77 -6.03 5.76
N HIS A 39 13.34 -5.27 6.70
CA HIS A 39 14.52 -4.41 6.50
C HIS A 39 14.27 -3.34 5.43
N LEU A 40 13.19 -2.57 5.61
CA LEU A 40 12.79 -1.53 4.67
C LEU A 40 13.21 -0.15 5.17
N THR A 41 13.67 0.69 4.26
CA THR A 41 13.96 2.11 4.50
C THR A 41 12.85 2.97 3.90
N ARG A 42 12.33 3.92 4.69
CA ARG A 42 11.35 4.88 4.16
C ARG A 42 12.00 5.83 3.17
N VAL A 43 11.35 6.01 2.02
CA VAL A 43 11.71 7.00 1.01
C VAL A 43 10.49 7.82 0.61
N SER A 44 10.72 9.02 0.10
CA SER A 44 9.64 9.85 -0.46
C SER A 44 9.40 9.46 -1.91
N ALA A 45 8.13 9.26 -2.26
CA ALA A 45 7.71 8.96 -3.62
C ALA A 45 7.14 10.19 -4.34
N PRO A 46 7.18 10.24 -5.67
CA PRO A 46 6.50 11.27 -6.43
C PRO A 46 4.97 11.08 -6.38
N LEU A 47 4.23 12.18 -6.31
CA LEU A 47 2.79 12.18 -6.51
C LEU A 47 2.44 12.12 -8.00
N PHE A 48 3.26 12.70 -8.86
CA PHE A 48 3.09 12.73 -10.31
C PHE A 48 4.43 12.52 -11.02
N VAL A 49 4.35 12.04 -12.23
CA VAL A 49 5.51 11.76 -13.10
C VAL A 49 5.22 12.24 -14.52
N LYS A 50 6.27 12.43 -15.32
CA LYS A 50 6.11 12.70 -16.74
C LYS A 50 5.69 11.42 -17.46
N PRO A 51 4.72 11.47 -18.41
CA PRO A 51 4.28 10.30 -19.18
C PRO A 51 5.45 9.57 -19.87
N GLU A 52 6.37 10.32 -20.49
CA GLU A 52 7.54 9.78 -21.19
C GLU A 52 8.54 9.06 -20.28
N SER A 53 8.47 9.26 -18.97
CA SER A 53 9.30 8.52 -18.02
C SER A 53 8.96 7.04 -17.94
N GLY A 54 7.72 6.66 -18.31
CA GLY A 54 7.20 5.32 -18.20
C GLY A 54 7.07 4.80 -16.76
N LEU A 55 7.19 5.69 -15.76
CA LEU A 55 7.17 5.32 -14.33
C LEU A 55 5.78 5.22 -13.75
N ASN A 56 4.74 5.77 -14.40
CA ASN A 56 3.36 5.52 -14.02
C ASN A 56 2.97 4.09 -14.40
N ASP A 57 2.26 3.41 -13.52
CA ASP A 57 1.74 2.08 -13.79
C ASP A 57 0.29 2.19 -14.25
N ASN A 58 0.01 1.78 -15.47
CA ASN A 58 -1.32 1.91 -16.07
C ASN A 58 -2.30 0.80 -15.64
N LEU A 59 -2.05 0.13 -14.52
CA LEU A 59 -2.92 -0.93 -13.97
C LEU A 59 -3.27 -1.98 -15.04
N ASN A 60 -4.54 -2.03 -15.48
CA ASN A 60 -5.01 -2.93 -16.54
C ASN A 60 -4.79 -2.36 -17.96
N GLY A 61 -4.30 -1.13 -18.07
CA GLY A 61 -4.01 -0.46 -19.34
C GLY A 61 -5.20 0.26 -19.97
N VAL A 62 -6.34 0.32 -19.31
CA VAL A 62 -7.56 1.02 -19.76
C VAL A 62 -7.86 2.27 -18.92
N GLU A 63 -7.34 2.33 -17.71
CA GLU A 63 -7.53 3.44 -16.77
C GLU A 63 -6.79 4.69 -17.27
N ARG A 64 -7.48 5.81 -17.22
CA ARG A 64 -6.95 7.11 -17.64
C ARG A 64 -6.33 7.84 -16.45
N PRO A 65 -5.08 8.33 -16.54
CA PRO A 65 -4.50 9.13 -15.48
C PRO A 65 -5.18 10.51 -15.37
N VAL A 66 -5.09 11.11 -14.20
CA VAL A 66 -5.32 12.55 -14.04
C VAL A 66 -4.05 13.27 -14.47
N ALA A 67 -4.13 14.07 -15.53
CA ALA A 67 -3.02 14.79 -16.11
C ALA A 67 -3.21 16.30 -16.00
N PHE A 68 -2.09 17.03 -15.89
CA PHE A 68 -2.07 18.50 -15.92
C PHE A 68 -0.73 19.00 -16.48
N GLY A 69 -0.69 20.28 -16.87
CA GLY A 69 0.53 20.93 -17.37
C GLY A 69 1.24 21.70 -16.25
N ILE A 70 2.56 21.70 -16.27
CA ILE A 70 3.38 22.53 -15.37
C ILE A 70 3.67 23.86 -16.06
N LYS A 71 3.02 24.94 -15.61
CA LYS A 71 3.09 26.29 -16.20
C LYS A 71 4.53 26.77 -16.39
N GLU A 72 5.39 26.64 -15.39
CA GLU A 72 6.78 27.09 -15.45
C GLU A 72 7.67 26.27 -16.40
N GLN A 73 7.16 25.13 -16.89
CA GLN A 73 7.83 24.26 -17.84
C GLN A 73 7.11 24.20 -19.19
N ASN A 74 6.55 25.33 -19.64
CA ASN A 74 5.79 25.43 -20.90
C ASN A 74 4.65 24.41 -20.99
N ASP A 75 3.89 24.27 -19.92
CA ASP A 75 2.78 23.33 -19.80
C ASP A 75 3.18 21.87 -20.09
N THR A 76 4.43 21.51 -19.75
CA THR A 76 4.89 20.12 -19.83
C THR A 76 3.91 19.20 -19.10
N PRO A 77 3.36 18.17 -19.77
CA PRO A 77 2.37 17.30 -19.17
C PRO A 77 2.98 16.39 -18.10
N VAL A 78 2.23 16.21 -17.02
CA VAL A 78 2.52 15.24 -15.96
C VAL A 78 1.24 14.51 -15.58
N GLU A 79 1.39 13.31 -15.02
CA GLU A 79 0.31 12.42 -14.63
C GLU A 79 0.42 12.08 -13.15
N ILE A 80 -0.69 12.18 -12.40
CA ILE A 80 -0.77 11.64 -11.05
C ILE A 80 -0.68 10.11 -11.14
N VAL A 81 0.15 9.52 -10.30
CA VAL A 81 0.41 8.08 -10.34
C VAL A 81 -0.82 7.25 -9.98
N HIS A 82 -1.01 6.11 -10.66
CA HIS A 82 -1.98 5.07 -10.30
C HIS A 82 -1.36 4.06 -9.33
N SER A 83 -0.07 3.78 -9.49
CA SER A 83 0.73 2.87 -8.70
C SER A 83 2.21 3.23 -8.81
N LEU A 84 2.99 2.88 -7.80
CA LEU A 84 4.43 3.11 -7.76
C LEU A 84 5.27 1.87 -8.08
N ALA A 85 4.69 0.79 -8.60
CA ALA A 85 5.41 -0.46 -8.82
C ALA A 85 6.67 -0.27 -9.70
N LYS A 86 6.55 0.47 -10.80
CA LYS A 86 7.69 0.76 -11.69
C LYS A 86 8.68 1.73 -11.05
N TRP A 87 8.17 2.79 -10.40
CA TRP A 87 9.01 3.78 -9.74
C TRP A 87 9.83 3.16 -8.60
N LYS A 88 9.25 2.29 -7.78
CA LYS A 88 9.98 1.63 -6.67
C LYS A 88 11.17 0.83 -7.18
N ARG A 89 11.02 0.06 -8.25
CA ARG A 89 12.13 -0.69 -8.88
C ARG A 89 13.22 0.22 -9.40
N TYR A 90 12.84 1.34 -10.03
CA TYR A 90 13.78 2.38 -10.42
C TYR A 90 14.51 2.96 -9.19
N ALA A 91 13.76 3.32 -8.13
CA ALA A 91 14.29 3.92 -6.92
C ALA A 91 15.25 2.96 -6.18
N LEU A 92 14.95 1.67 -6.08
CA LEU A 92 15.86 0.68 -5.50
C LEU A 92 17.23 0.73 -6.15
N LYS A 93 17.30 0.74 -7.49
CA LYS A 93 18.56 0.85 -8.22
C LYS A 93 19.20 2.22 -8.06
N HIS A 94 18.42 3.29 -8.21
CA HIS A 94 18.93 4.67 -8.20
C HIS A 94 19.49 5.08 -6.82
N TYR A 95 18.91 4.58 -5.74
CA TYR A 95 19.35 4.87 -4.38
C TYR A 95 20.37 3.86 -3.83
N GLY A 96 20.77 2.87 -4.63
CA GLY A 96 21.84 1.94 -4.29
C GLY A 96 21.46 0.87 -3.26
N PHE A 97 20.21 0.40 -3.25
CA PHE A 97 19.80 -0.71 -2.41
C PHE A 97 20.43 -2.04 -2.85
N HIS A 98 20.84 -2.84 -1.89
CA HIS A 98 21.45 -4.15 -2.10
C HIS A 98 20.50 -5.31 -1.81
N SER A 99 20.89 -6.54 -2.18
CA SER A 99 20.10 -7.73 -1.84
C SER A 99 19.84 -7.85 -0.34
N GLY A 100 18.61 -8.17 0.05
CA GLY A 100 18.16 -8.21 1.43
C GLY A 100 17.62 -6.88 1.97
N GLU A 101 17.85 -5.76 1.28
CA GLU A 101 17.34 -4.44 1.62
C GLU A 101 16.10 -4.09 0.79
N GLY A 102 15.30 -3.16 1.27
CA GLY A 102 14.15 -2.67 0.54
C GLY A 102 13.76 -1.25 0.93
N LEU A 103 12.83 -0.72 0.20
CA LEU A 103 12.21 0.57 0.49
C LEU A 103 10.71 0.43 0.74
N TYR A 104 10.15 1.38 1.46
CA TYR A 104 8.72 1.61 1.50
C TYR A 104 8.43 3.10 1.39
N THR A 105 7.23 3.42 1.01
CA THR A 105 6.79 4.80 0.85
C THR A 105 5.31 4.96 1.15
N ASP A 106 4.93 6.13 1.63
CA ASP A 106 3.54 6.57 1.64
C ASP A 106 3.19 6.99 0.21
N MET A 107 2.17 6.36 -0.34
CA MET A 107 1.69 6.65 -1.68
C MET A 107 0.32 7.30 -1.62
N SER A 108 0.16 8.40 -2.34
CA SER A 108 -1.14 8.95 -2.69
C SER A 108 -1.36 8.81 -4.19
N ALA A 109 -2.51 8.29 -4.60
CA ALA A 109 -2.87 8.12 -6.00
C ALA A 109 -4.31 8.55 -6.25
N ILE A 110 -4.63 8.83 -7.50
CA ILE A 110 -6.00 9.09 -7.94
C ILE A 110 -6.35 8.12 -9.06
N ARG A 111 -7.36 7.30 -8.82
CA ARG A 111 -7.93 6.34 -9.78
C ARG A 111 -9.27 6.87 -10.27
N ARG A 112 -9.22 7.79 -11.22
CA ARG A 112 -10.40 8.55 -11.68
C ARG A 112 -11.51 7.69 -12.30
N ASP A 113 -11.17 6.52 -12.80
CA ASP A 113 -12.10 5.59 -13.46
C ASP A 113 -12.50 4.42 -12.53
N GLU A 114 -12.28 4.55 -11.19
CA GLU A 114 -12.64 3.53 -10.22
C GLU A 114 -14.14 3.45 -10.00
N ASP A 115 -14.69 2.23 -10.00
CA ASP A 115 -16.04 1.94 -9.55
C ASP A 115 -16.09 1.94 -8.01
N THR A 116 -16.64 3.01 -7.45
CA THR A 116 -16.62 3.23 -6.00
C THR A 116 -17.67 2.42 -5.24
N ASP A 117 -17.26 1.82 -4.12
CA ASP A 117 -18.13 1.08 -3.19
C ASP A 117 -17.64 1.27 -1.73
N ASN A 118 -17.97 0.33 -0.83
CA ASN A 118 -17.55 0.41 0.58
C ASN A 118 -16.04 0.29 0.79
N ILE A 119 -15.29 -0.27 -0.16
CA ILE A 119 -13.85 -0.56 -0.04
C ILE A 119 -13.03 0.00 -1.21
N HIS A 120 -13.66 0.53 -2.24
CA HIS A 120 -13.00 1.15 -3.38
C HIS A 120 -13.26 2.66 -3.42
N SER A 121 -12.20 3.44 -3.56
CA SER A 121 -12.23 4.90 -3.58
C SER A 121 -11.40 5.45 -4.73
N ILE A 122 -11.81 6.61 -5.24
CA ILE A 122 -11.03 7.37 -6.25
C ILE A 122 -9.68 7.80 -5.69
N TYR A 123 -9.65 8.23 -4.43
CA TYR A 123 -8.39 8.54 -3.74
C TYR A 123 -7.85 7.28 -3.07
N VAL A 124 -6.57 7.00 -3.32
CA VAL A 124 -5.86 5.86 -2.73
C VAL A 124 -4.72 6.38 -1.87
N ASP A 125 -4.73 6.00 -0.60
CA ASP A 125 -3.68 6.25 0.38
C ASP A 125 -3.20 4.88 0.89
N GLN A 126 -1.98 4.50 0.51
CA GLN A 126 -1.44 3.19 0.87
C GLN A 126 0.04 3.24 1.18
N TRP A 127 0.55 2.26 1.92
CA TRP A 127 1.96 1.95 1.90
C TRP A 127 2.28 1.02 0.77
N ASP A 128 3.37 1.31 0.14
CA ASP A 128 3.86 0.52 -0.96
C ASP A 128 5.34 0.20 -0.73
N TRP A 129 5.73 -1.04 -0.85
CA TRP A 129 7.08 -1.48 -0.57
C TRP A 129 7.64 -2.35 -1.70
N GLU A 130 8.96 -2.40 -1.78
CA GLU A 130 9.69 -3.24 -2.72
C GLU A 130 11.01 -3.66 -2.06
N LYS A 131 11.45 -4.90 -2.26
CA LYS A 131 12.67 -5.46 -1.68
C LYS A 131 13.55 -6.09 -2.74
N VAL A 132 14.87 -5.88 -2.65
CA VAL A 132 15.83 -6.52 -3.54
C VAL A 132 16.09 -7.95 -3.05
N ILE A 133 15.93 -8.92 -3.94
CA ILE A 133 16.32 -10.30 -3.72
C ILE A 133 17.25 -10.74 -4.85
N SER A 134 18.12 -11.70 -4.59
CA SER A 134 18.96 -12.31 -5.64
C SER A 134 18.12 -13.23 -6.56
N LYS A 135 18.71 -13.64 -7.66
CA LYS A 135 18.05 -14.58 -8.58
C LYS A 135 17.80 -15.94 -7.91
N GLU A 136 18.72 -16.38 -7.07
CA GLU A 136 18.69 -17.63 -6.33
C GLU A 136 17.59 -17.61 -5.23
N GLU A 137 17.35 -16.44 -4.65
CA GLU A 137 16.29 -16.19 -3.66
C GLU A 137 14.89 -16.14 -4.29
N ARG A 138 14.77 -16.09 -5.62
CA ARG A 138 13.47 -16.12 -6.30
C ARG A 138 12.88 -17.53 -6.32
N ASN A 139 12.48 -18.03 -5.17
CA ASN A 139 11.96 -19.37 -4.94
C ASN A 139 10.78 -19.34 -3.97
N MET A 140 10.11 -20.48 -3.79
CA MET A 140 8.94 -20.61 -2.94
C MET A 140 9.26 -20.41 -1.45
N GLU A 141 10.44 -20.82 -1.00
CA GLU A 141 10.87 -20.66 0.39
C GLU A 141 10.98 -19.19 0.78
N THR A 142 11.64 -18.37 -0.04
CA THR A 142 11.75 -16.93 0.14
C THR A 142 10.37 -16.26 0.11
N LEU A 143 9.48 -16.68 -0.79
CA LEU A 143 8.12 -16.17 -0.85
C LEU A 143 7.36 -16.46 0.45
N GLN A 144 7.34 -17.71 0.89
CA GLN A 144 6.65 -18.12 2.12
C GLN A 144 7.24 -17.41 3.36
N TYR A 145 8.56 -17.31 3.44
CA TYR A 145 9.23 -16.58 4.51
C TYR A 145 8.78 -15.12 4.55
N THR A 146 8.78 -14.44 3.40
CA THR A 146 8.37 -13.04 3.28
C THR A 146 6.90 -12.85 3.67
N VAL A 147 6.01 -13.73 3.19
CA VAL A 147 4.59 -13.70 3.54
C VAL A 147 4.37 -13.86 5.05
N ARG A 148 5.09 -14.81 5.71
CA ARG A 148 5.01 -14.97 7.16
C ARG A 148 5.49 -13.73 7.92
N LYS A 149 6.50 -13.03 7.42
CA LYS A 149 6.98 -11.75 8.00
C LYS A 149 5.94 -10.65 7.89
N VAL A 150 5.26 -10.54 6.74
CA VAL A 150 4.14 -9.61 6.56
C VAL A 150 2.99 -9.98 7.51
N TYR A 151 2.64 -11.26 7.59
CA TYR A 151 1.58 -11.73 8.46
C TYR A 151 1.86 -11.45 9.94
N SER A 152 3.11 -11.66 10.37
CA SER A 152 3.52 -11.32 11.74
C SER A 152 3.32 -9.84 12.05
N ALA A 153 3.61 -8.93 11.11
CA ALA A 153 3.35 -7.50 11.27
C ALA A 153 1.85 -7.17 11.35
N LEU A 154 1.02 -7.89 10.57
CA LEU A 154 -0.44 -7.76 10.65
C LEU A 154 -0.98 -8.23 12.01
N LYS A 155 -0.54 -9.40 12.50
CA LYS A 155 -0.92 -9.93 13.83
C LYS A 155 -0.52 -8.97 14.95
N GLU A 156 0.72 -8.48 14.94
CA GLU A 156 1.21 -7.51 15.92
C GLU A 156 0.37 -6.23 15.92
N THR A 157 -0.07 -5.79 14.74
CA THR A 157 -0.93 -4.61 14.59
C THR A 157 -2.35 -4.89 15.09
N GLU A 158 -2.93 -6.05 14.77
CA GLU A 158 -4.22 -6.47 15.29
C GLU A 158 -4.23 -6.51 16.82
N ASP A 159 -3.21 -7.14 17.42
CA ASP A 159 -3.05 -7.22 18.87
C ASP A 159 -2.90 -5.83 19.51
N TYR A 160 -2.16 -4.94 18.89
CA TYR A 160 -2.01 -3.56 19.34
C TYR A 160 -3.36 -2.82 19.35
N ILE A 161 -4.10 -2.90 18.25
CA ILE A 161 -5.39 -2.20 18.08
C ILE A 161 -6.46 -2.79 19.00
N SER A 162 -6.52 -4.11 19.16
CA SER A 162 -7.47 -4.76 20.06
C SER A 162 -7.29 -4.38 21.54
N ARG A 163 -6.02 -4.19 21.95
CA ARG A 163 -5.74 -3.68 23.31
C ARG A 163 -6.06 -2.19 23.46
N ARG A 164 -5.97 -1.44 22.39
CA ARG A 164 -6.24 0.01 22.38
C ARG A 164 -7.74 0.33 22.29
N TYR A 165 -8.49 -0.50 21.56
CA TYR A 165 -9.90 -0.36 21.28
C TYR A 165 -10.63 -1.66 21.67
N ASN A 166 -11.07 -1.76 22.90
CA ASN A 166 -11.59 -2.99 23.53
C ASN A 166 -12.85 -3.59 22.91
N TYR A 167 -13.48 -2.90 21.94
CA TYR A 167 -14.61 -3.41 21.17
C TYR A 167 -14.15 -4.11 19.87
N ILE A 168 -12.86 -4.09 19.55
CA ILE A 168 -12.27 -4.79 18.39
C ILE A 168 -11.75 -6.14 18.89
N GLU A 169 -12.37 -7.21 18.40
CA GLU A 169 -11.92 -8.57 18.67
C GLU A 169 -10.88 -9.01 17.61
N PRO A 170 -9.79 -9.68 18.00
CA PRO A 170 -8.84 -10.26 17.05
C PRO A 170 -9.54 -11.30 16.18
N LEU A 171 -9.34 -11.22 14.86
CA LEU A 171 -9.97 -12.10 13.87
C LEU A 171 -8.95 -12.94 13.09
N LEU A 172 -7.70 -12.49 13.05
CA LEU A 172 -6.66 -13.18 12.31
C LEU A 172 -6.29 -14.50 13.00
N PRO A 173 -6.23 -15.63 12.27
CA PRO A 173 -5.78 -16.90 12.83
C PRO A 173 -4.33 -16.84 13.32
N ASP A 174 -3.90 -17.86 14.09
CA ASP A 174 -2.53 -17.88 14.62
C ASP A 174 -1.48 -18.15 13.55
N ASP A 175 -1.83 -18.85 12.48
CA ASP A 175 -0.96 -19.11 11.32
C ASP A 175 -1.73 -18.96 10.01
N ILE A 176 -0.97 -18.81 8.92
CA ILE A 176 -1.51 -18.68 7.55
C ILE A 176 -1.46 -20.03 6.83
N PHE A 177 -2.42 -20.24 5.97
CA PHE A 177 -2.48 -21.40 5.09
C PHE A 177 -2.06 -21.00 3.67
N PHE A 178 -1.17 -21.79 3.05
CA PHE A 178 -0.74 -21.62 1.67
C PHE A 178 -1.50 -22.58 0.78
N ILE A 179 -2.15 -22.04 -0.25
CA ILE A 179 -2.79 -22.82 -1.30
C ILE A 179 -2.22 -22.43 -2.65
N THR A 180 -2.26 -23.33 -3.61
CA THR A 180 -1.92 -23.01 -4.99
C THR A 180 -3.20 -22.74 -5.79
N SER A 181 -3.07 -22.06 -6.93
CA SER A 181 -4.22 -21.81 -7.82
C SER A 181 -4.80 -23.07 -8.46
N GLN A 182 -4.18 -24.22 -8.25
CA GLN A 182 -4.65 -25.54 -8.73
C GLN A 182 -5.42 -26.32 -7.66
N GLU A 183 -5.35 -25.89 -6.40
CA GLU A 183 -6.12 -26.43 -5.27
C GLU A 183 -7.40 -25.64 -5.03
#